data_93fb045b21b9034e2456819284b8697f
#
_entry.id   93fb045b21b9034e2456819284b8697f
#
_cell.length_a   1.000
_cell.length_b   1.000
_cell.length_c   1.000
_cell.angle_alpha   90.00
_cell.angle_beta   90.00
_cell.angle_gamma   90.00
#
_symmetry.space_group_name_H-M   'P 1'
#
loop_
_entity.id
_entity.type
_entity.pdbx_description
1 polymer ?
#
loop_
_entity_poly.entity_id
_entity_poly.type
_entity_poly.pdbx_seq_one_letter_code
_entity_poly.pdbx_strand_id
1 'polypeptide(L)'
;MLSLLDERIATQNKIIEDLKKLKSAIIENHYNQTEKQTACIADLGEPFSVGNLAKDDLTETGMPCVIYGELFTTYGETISQIESHTNKTTGMILSKKGDLLFPSSTTVDAMSLIAPSVINVDGVILGGDMFGIHINHNYNAQYLSYYFNHIAKRQLAKFAKGSTIIHLHYADIEKAKLLLPSLEEQNRMAKCLMSLDTKIDLEDEYLNILNCQKTYLLRQMFI
;
A
#
# COMPACT_ATOMS: atom_id res chain seq x y z
N MET A 1 -28.64 -14.73 20.78
CA MET A 1 -28.51 -13.64 19.77
C MET A 1 -27.09 -13.12 19.68
N LEU A 2 -26.46 -12.65 20.77
CA LEU A 2 -25.06 -12.18 20.75
C LEU A 2 -24.08 -13.28 20.32
N SER A 3 -24.21 -14.52 20.83
CA SER A 3 -23.37 -15.66 20.42
C SER A 3 -23.39 -15.92 18.91
N LEU A 4 -24.57 -15.85 18.27
CA LEU A 4 -24.67 -16.00 16.81
C LEU A 4 -23.97 -14.87 16.06
N LEU A 5 -24.01 -13.65 16.59
CA LEU A 5 -23.30 -12.51 16.01
C LEU A 5 -21.79 -12.66 16.17
N ASP A 6 -21.30 -13.17 17.31
CA ASP A 6 -19.89 -13.49 17.53
C ASP A 6 -19.38 -14.56 16.55
N GLU A 7 -20.19 -15.60 16.29
CA GLU A 7 -19.87 -16.64 15.30
C GLU A 7 -19.80 -16.06 13.88
N ARG A 8 -20.69 -15.13 13.52
CA ARG A 8 -20.67 -14.45 12.22
C ARG A 8 -19.43 -13.56 12.08
N ILE A 9 -19.06 -12.79 13.11
CA ILE A 9 -17.87 -11.97 13.15
C ILE A 9 -16.61 -12.84 12.99
N ALA A 10 -16.53 -13.96 13.72
CA ALA A 10 -15.41 -14.90 13.61
C ALA A 10 -15.31 -15.51 12.21
N THR A 11 -16.43 -15.90 11.61
CA THR A 11 -16.49 -16.42 10.24
C THR A 11 -16.04 -15.36 9.22
N GLN A 12 -16.51 -14.13 9.39
CA GLN A 12 -16.14 -13.01 8.52
C GLN A 12 -14.65 -12.70 8.56
N ASN A 13 -14.05 -12.66 9.74
CA ASN A 13 -12.60 -12.50 9.91
C ASN A 13 -11.82 -13.61 9.16
N LYS A 14 -12.30 -14.85 9.25
CA LYS A 14 -11.67 -15.97 8.55
C LYS A 14 -11.78 -15.84 7.03
N ILE A 15 -12.92 -15.40 6.50
CA ILE A 15 -13.10 -15.15 5.07
C ILE A 15 -12.08 -14.10 4.59
N ILE A 16 -11.92 -12.99 5.30
CA ILE A 16 -10.97 -11.92 4.96
C ILE A 16 -9.53 -12.47 4.99
N GLU A 17 -9.16 -13.22 6.02
CA GLU A 17 -7.84 -13.84 6.12
C GLU A 17 -7.56 -14.80 4.95
N ASP A 18 -8.52 -15.64 4.60
CA ASP A 18 -8.41 -16.61 3.52
C ASP A 18 -8.31 -15.92 2.15
N LEU A 19 -9.03 -14.80 1.93
CA LEU A 19 -8.91 -13.98 0.72
C LEU A 19 -7.53 -13.32 0.62
N LYS A 20 -6.98 -12.79 1.72
CA LYS A 20 -5.62 -12.23 1.76
C LYS A 20 -4.54 -13.28 1.46
N LYS A 21 -4.69 -14.50 1.97
CA LYS A 21 -3.81 -15.65 1.64
C LYS A 21 -3.94 -16.06 0.18
N LEU A 22 -5.16 -16.11 -0.34
CA LEU A 22 -5.42 -16.42 -1.75
C LEU A 22 -4.76 -15.38 -2.67
N LYS A 23 -4.87 -14.09 -2.35
CA LYS A 23 -4.20 -13.01 -3.08
C LYS A 23 -2.70 -13.26 -3.17
N SER A 24 -2.03 -13.52 -2.05
CA SER A 24 -0.59 -13.81 -2.02
C SER A 24 -0.24 -15.03 -2.85
N ALA A 25 -1.01 -16.12 -2.74
CA ALA A 25 -0.78 -17.34 -3.51
C ALA A 25 -0.97 -17.13 -5.03
N ILE A 26 -1.94 -16.32 -5.44
CA ILE A 26 -2.16 -15.96 -6.85
C ILE A 26 -0.96 -15.19 -7.39
N ILE A 27 -0.44 -14.21 -6.64
CA ILE A 27 0.72 -13.41 -7.04
C ILE A 27 1.94 -14.31 -7.22
N GLU A 28 2.25 -15.14 -6.23
CA GLU A 28 3.41 -16.03 -6.27
C GLU A 28 3.31 -17.06 -7.39
N ASN A 29 2.14 -17.69 -7.55
CA ASN A 29 1.92 -18.69 -8.60
C ASN A 29 2.06 -18.09 -10.00
N HIS A 30 1.42 -16.95 -10.25
CA HIS A 30 1.55 -16.24 -11.51
C HIS A 30 3.00 -15.85 -11.79
N TYR A 31 3.67 -15.26 -10.79
CA TYR A 31 5.06 -14.86 -10.93
C TYR A 31 5.97 -16.05 -11.29
N ASN A 32 5.76 -17.22 -10.67
CA ASN A 32 6.57 -18.39 -10.93
C ASN A 32 6.35 -19.01 -12.33
N GLN A 33 5.15 -18.87 -12.89
CA GLN A 33 4.77 -19.47 -14.18
C GLN A 33 5.04 -18.58 -15.40
N THR A 34 5.27 -17.28 -15.18
CA THR A 34 5.39 -16.29 -16.27
C THR A 34 6.84 -16.08 -16.66
N GLU A 35 7.12 -15.92 -17.96
CA GLU A 35 8.42 -15.49 -18.46
C GLU A 35 8.76 -14.07 -17.97
N LYS A 36 10.02 -13.85 -17.64
CA LYS A 36 10.49 -12.61 -17.02
C LYS A 36 11.65 -12.01 -17.78
N GLN A 37 11.69 -10.70 -17.78
CA GLN A 37 12.79 -9.90 -18.28
C GLN A 37 13.48 -9.19 -17.13
N THR A 38 14.78 -8.97 -17.24
CA THR A 38 15.54 -8.22 -16.24
C THR A 38 15.36 -6.73 -16.46
N ALA A 39 15.03 -6.01 -15.40
CA ALA A 39 15.01 -4.55 -15.32
C ALA A 39 15.74 -4.10 -14.04
N CYS A 40 16.15 -2.84 -13.96
CA CYS A 40 16.57 -2.21 -12.72
C CYS A 40 15.45 -1.31 -12.18
N ILE A 41 15.48 -0.97 -10.91
CA ILE A 41 14.52 0.00 -10.34
C ILE A 41 14.63 1.34 -11.07
N ALA A 42 15.83 1.74 -11.47
CA ALA A 42 16.05 2.96 -12.26
C ALA A 42 15.33 2.96 -13.64
N ASP A 43 15.03 1.79 -14.20
CA ASP A 43 14.34 1.68 -15.48
C ASP A 43 12.82 1.89 -15.36
N LEU A 44 12.27 1.84 -14.13
CA LEU A 44 10.84 1.94 -13.89
C LEU A 44 10.27 3.34 -14.11
N GLY A 45 11.09 4.37 -13.91
CA GLY A 45 10.65 5.76 -14.05
C GLY A 45 11.53 6.77 -13.34
N GLU A 46 11.02 7.97 -13.18
CA GLU A 46 11.75 9.10 -12.60
C GLU A 46 11.50 9.18 -11.08
N PRO A 47 12.55 9.11 -10.23
CA PRO A 47 12.40 9.26 -8.80
C PRO A 47 12.14 10.72 -8.42
N PHE A 48 11.39 10.91 -7.34
CA PHE A 48 11.21 12.22 -6.73
C PHE A 48 11.22 12.13 -5.20
N SER A 49 11.65 13.22 -4.58
CA SER A 49 11.60 13.41 -3.12
C SER A 49 10.38 14.23 -2.77
N VAL A 50 9.82 14.00 -1.60
CA VAL A 50 8.67 14.74 -1.10
C VAL A 50 9.06 15.82 -0.08
N GLY A 51 8.12 16.72 0.23
CA GLY A 51 8.32 17.76 1.24
C GLY A 51 8.22 17.23 2.67
N ASN A 52 8.66 18.04 3.63
CA ASN A 52 8.49 17.71 5.04
C ASN A 52 7.04 17.99 5.47
N LEU A 53 6.28 16.95 5.79
CA LEU A 53 4.93 17.01 6.35
C LEU A 53 4.86 16.06 7.54
N ALA A 54 4.66 16.61 8.73
CA ALA A 54 4.56 15.86 9.96
C ALA A 54 3.09 15.61 10.34
N LYS A 55 2.86 14.71 11.28
CA LYS A 55 1.51 14.43 11.80
C LYS A 55 0.85 15.69 12.40
N ASP A 56 1.65 16.58 12.98
CA ASP A 56 1.16 17.83 13.58
C ASP A 56 0.76 18.89 12.53
N ASP A 57 1.14 18.69 11.25
CA ASP A 57 0.71 19.53 10.13
C ASP A 57 -0.69 19.12 9.57
N LEU A 58 -1.26 18.01 10.06
CA LEU A 58 -2.56 17.53 9.62
C LEU A 58 -3.70 18.38 10.22
N THR A 59 -4.74 18.57 9.44
CA THR A 59 -5.91 19.37 9.78
C THR A 59 -7.20 18.63 9.42
N GLU A 60 -8.33 19.01 10.02
CA GLU A 60 -9.64 18.39 9.68
C GLU A 60 -10.10 18.73 8.25
N THR A 61 -9.67 19.86 7.73
CA THR A 61 -10.02 20.37 6.40
C THR A 61 -8.80 20.95 5.73
N GLY A 62 -8.78 21.04 4.39
CA GLY A 62 -7.66 21.59 3.65
C GLY A 62 -7.40 20.81 2.36
N MET A 63 -6.17 20.88 1.87
CA MET A 63 -5.76 20.08 0.72
C MET A 63 -5.56 18.61 1.14
N PRO A 64 -6.03 17.65 0.32
CA PRO A 64 -5.78 16.24 0.60
C PRO A 64 -4.28 15.96 0.64
N CYS A 65 -3.84 15.15 1.60
CA CYS A 65 -2.43 14.80 1.76
C CYS A 65 -2.23 13.35 2.19
N VAL A 66 -1.03 12.84 1.93
CA VAL A 66 -0.57 11.54 2.42
C VAL A 66 0.78 11.75 3.13
N ILE A 67 0.89 11.27 4.36
CA ILE A 67 2.13 11.22 5.12
C ILE A 67 2.68 9.78 5.15
N TYR A 68 4.00 9.65 5.26
CA TYR A 68 4.69 8.34 5.18
C TYR A 68 4.15 7.28 6.15
N GLY A 69 3.72 7.67 7.34
CA GLY A 69 3.16 6.76 8.34
C GLY A 69 1.88 6.06 7.89
N GLU A 70 1.08 6.72 7.05
CA GLU A 70 -0.18 6.18 6.54
C GLU A 70 0.05 5.04 5.52
N LEU A 71 1.24 4.97 4.88
CA LEU A 71 1.61 3.84 4.03
C LEU A 71 1.70 2.51 4.79
N PHE A 72 1.85 2.56 6.13
CA PHE A 72 1.89 1.36 6.99
C PHE A 72 0.57 1.06 7.67
N THR A 73 -0.26 2.08 7.92
CA THR A 73 -1.40 1.99 8.85
C THR A 73 -2.76 2.15 8.19
N THR A 74 -2.85 3.04 7.22
CA THR A 74 -4.12 3.44 6.60
C THR A 74 -4.28 2.83 5.22
N TYR A 75 -3.22 2.86 4.41
CA TYR A 75 -3.25 2.40 3.04
C TYR A 75 -2.57 1.03 2.90
N GLY A 76 -3.04 0.26 1.93
CA GLY A 76 -2.39 -0.95 1.46
C GLY A 76 -1.58 -0.68 0.18
N GLU A 77 -1.62 -1.63 -0.76
CA GLU A 77 -0.90 -1.49 -2.03
C GLU A 77 -1.48 -0.41 -2.95
N THR A 78 -2.69 0.10 -2.65
CA THR A 78 -3.39 1.09 -3.49
C THR A 78 -3.95 2.21 -2.64
N ILE A 79 -3.71 3.45 -3.06
CA ILE A 79 -4.30 4.66 -2.48
C ILE A 79 -5.30 5.23 -3.49
N SER A 80 -6.60 5.05 -3.23
CA SER A 80 -7.70 5.52 -4.08
C SER A 80 -8.56 6.58 -3.42
N GLN A 81 -8.55 6.64 -2.10
CA GLN A 81 -9.25 7.64 -1.29
C GLN A 81 -8.26 8.23 -0.31
N ILE A 82 -8.37 9.52 -0.05
CA ILE A 82 -7.45 10.25 0.83
C ILE A 82 -8.19 10.62 2.11
N GLU A 83 -7.65 10.21 3.24
CA GLU A 83 -8.24 10.44 4.56
C GLU A 83 -7.74 11.74 5.22
N SER A 84 -6.47 12.08 4.99
CA SER A 84 -5.82 13.18 5.68
C SER A 84 -5.80 14.47 4.85
N HIS A 85 -5.81 15.61 5.55
CA HIS A 85 -5.77 16.94 4.95
C HIS A 85 -4.72 17.80 5.64
N THR A 86 -4.26 18.86 4.93
CA THR A 86 -3.31 19.84 5.48
C THR A 86 -3.54 21.22 4.89
N ASN A 87 -3.20 22.25 5.65
CA ASN A 87 -3.12 23.63 5.16
C ASN A 87 -1.70 24.03 4.70
N LYS A 88 -0.72 23.14 4.84
CA LYS A 88 0.66 23.35 4.43
C LYS A 88 0.82 23.02 2.95
N THR A 89 0.78 24.04 2.10
CA THR A 89 0.78 23.89 0.64
C THR A 89 2.07 24.40 -0.03
N THR A 90 2.79 25.34 0.61
CA THR A 90 3.95 26.01 0.00
C THR A 90 5.13 25.05 -0.10
N GLY A 91 5.65 24.87 -1.32
CA GLY A 91 6.83 24.03 -1.57
C GLY A 91 6.56 22.53 -1.48
N MET A 92 5.29 22.12 -1.42
CA MET A 92 4.91 20.71 -1.35
C MET A 92 4.85 20.08 -2.75
N ILE A 93 5.17 18.79 -2.80
CA ILE A 93 5.08 17.99 -4.02
C ILE A 93 3.68 17.38 -4.10
N LEU A 94 3.10 17.43 -5.28
CA LEU A 94 1.79 16.85 -5.57
C LEU A 94 1.92 15.52 -6.31
N SER A 95 1.07 14.57 -5.96
CA SER A 95 1.01 13.28 -6.63
C SER A 95 0.54 13.40 -8.07
N LYS A 96 1.03 12.48 -8.90
CA LYS A 96 0.44 12.12 -10.19
C LYS A 96 -0.12 10.71 -10.09
N LYS A 97 -1.27 10.51 -10.72
CA LYS A 97 -1.87 9.18 -10.78
C LYS A 97 -0.88 8.15 -11.34
N GLY A 98 -0.70 7.05 -10.60
CA GLY A 98 0.26 6.01 -10.95
C GLY A 98 1.64 6.21 -10.34
N ASP A 99 1.85 7.22 -9.49
CA ASP A 99 3.07 7.32 -8.70
C ASP A 99 3.17 6.16 -7.71
N LEU A 100 4.36 5.59 -7.60
CA LEU A 100 4.66 4.55 -6.63
C LEU A 100 5.43 5.17 -5.46
N LEU A 101 4.83 5.14 -4.28
CA LEU A 101 5.35 5.76 -3.05
C LEU A 101 6.00 4.71 -2.16
N PHE A 102 7.20 4.97 -1.68
CA PHE A 102 7.94 4.12 -0.74
C PHE A 102 8.15 4.85 0.57
N PRO A 103 7.82 4.25 1.73
CA PRO A 103 8.28 4.80 3.00
C PRO A 103 9.80 4.65 3.11
N SER A 104 10.45 5.66 3.71
CA SER A 104 11.92 5.72 3.81
C SER A 104 12.46 5.34 5.18
N SER A 105 11.61 5.22 6.20
CA SER A 105 12.03 4.81 7.55
C SER A 105 10.99 4.01 8.30
N THR A 106 11.47 3.20 9.25
CA THR A 106 10.64 2.47 10.20
C THR A 106 11.42 2.18 11.48
N THR A 107 10.70 1.97 12.58
CA THR A 107 11.25 1.46 13.84
C THR A 107 10.97 -0.03 14.09
N VAL A 108 10.35 -0.72 13.13
CA VAL A 108 9.94 -2.13 13.26
C VAL A 108 11.05 -3.06 12.76
N ASP A 109 11.13 -3.28 11.46
CA ASP A 109 12.17 -4.10 10.82
C ASP A 109 12.29 -3.77 9.31
N ALA A 110 13.36 -4.27 8.69
CA ALA A 110 13.64 -4.01 7.28
C ALA A 110 12.57 -4.57 6.32
N MET A 111 11.91 -5.67 6.68
CA MET A 111 10.84 -6.24 5.88
C MET A 111 9.59 -5.36 5.91
N SER A 112 9.23 -4.84 7.08
CA SER A 112 8.09 -3.94 7.25
C SER A 112 8.28 -2.63 6.48
N LEU A 113 9.54 -2.17 6.31
CA LEU A 113 9.85 -0.96 5.54
C LEU A 113 9.48 -1.08 4.05
N ILE A 114 9.50 -2.30 3.48
CA ILE A 114 9.10 -2.49 2.09
C ILE A 114 7.57 -2.60 2.03
N ALA A 115 6.92 -1.46 1.97
CA ALA A 115 5.47 -1.30 1.89
C ALA A 115 5.08 -0.22 0.87
N PRO A 116 5.49 -0.33 -0.41
CA PRO A 116 5.13 0.67 -1.39
C PRO A 116 3.65 0.62 -1.74
N SER A 117 3.09 1.80 -1.94
CA SER A 117 1.71 2.00 -2.37
C SER A 117 1.66 2.78 -3.67
N VAL A 118 0.80 2.37 -4.61
CA VAL A 118 0.50 3.18 -5.79
C VAL A 118 -0.61 4.17 -5.45
N ILE A 119 -0.41 5.45 -5.78
CA ILE A 119 -1.47 6.46 -5.63
C ILE A 119 -2.20 6.67 -6.96
N ASN A 120 -3.54 6.53 -6.92
CA ASN A 120 -4.42 6.66 -8.09
C ASN A 120 -5.19 7.98 -8.13
N VAL A 121 -4.74 8.97 -7.38
CA VAL A 121 -5.33 10.31 -7.27
C VAL A 121 -4.27 11.35 -7.61
N ASP A 122 -4.61 12.30 -8.49
CA ASP A 122 -3.77 13.45 -8.83
C ASP A 122 -3.91 14.56 -7.81
N GLY A 123 -2.85 15.34 -7.62
CA GLY A 123 -2.91 16.60 -6.87
C GLY A 123 -2.96 16.46 -5.35
N VAL A 124 -2.61 15.30 -4.82
CA VAL A 124 -2.51 15.04 -3.38
C VAL A 124 -1.13 15.48 -2.89
N ILE A 125 -1.08 16.24 -1.81
CA ILE A 125 0.18 16.64 -1.17
C ILE A 125 0.86 15.39 -0.58
N LEU A 126 2.12 15.18 -0.96
CA LEU A 126 2.94 14.07 -0.46
C LEU A 126 3.98 14.60 0.51
N GLY A 127 4.14 13.93 1.67
CA GLY A 127 5.10 14.41 2.63
C GLY A 127 5.53 13.43 3.72
N GLY A 128 6.57 13.83 4.44
CA GLY A 128 7.21 13.03 5.46
C GLY A 128 8.36 12.19 4.91
N ASP A 129 8.71 11.14 5.63
CA ASP A 129 9.88 10.31 5.33
C ASP A 129 9.55 9.23 4.29
N MET A 130 9.35 9.67 3.04
CA MET A 130 9.07 8.82 1.87
C MET A 130 9.75 9.38 0.61
N PHE A 131 9.86 8.55 -0.41
CA PHE A 131 10.18 8.94 -1.78
C PHE A 131 9.17 8.31 -2.75
N GLY A 132 9.08 8.86 -3.95
CA GLY A 132 8.22 8.31 -5.00
C GLY A 132 8.97 8.05 -6.29
N ILE A 133 8.33 7.29 -7.19
CA ILE A 133 8.77 7.06 -8.55
C ILE A 133 7.58 7.33 -9.48
N HIS A 134 7.74 8.28 -10.41
CA HIS A 134 6.83 8.46 -11.53
C HIS A 134 7.02 7.30 -12.51
N ILE A 135 6.15 6.30 -12.44
CA ILE A 135 6.28 5.08 -13.26
C ILE A 135 6.03 5.42 -14.73
N ASN A 136 6.94 5.01 -15.61
CA ASN A 136 6.82 5.22 -17.04
C ASN A 136 5.84 4.21 -17.68
N HIS A 137 5.41 4.50 -18.91
CA HIS A 137 4.39 3.74 -19.64
C HIS A 137 4.78 2.29 -20.00
N ASN A 138 6.03 1.88 -19.81
CA ASN A 138 6.48 0.51 -20.06
C ASN A 138 6.15 -0.45 -18.91
N TYR A 139 5.69 0.07 -17.78
CA TYR A 139 5.37 -0.71 -16.59
C TYR A 139 3.99 -0.33 -16.03
N ASN A 140 3.37 -1.29 -15.36
CA ASN A 140 2.11 -1.06 -14.66
C ASN A 140 2.38 -0.77 -13.17
N ALA A 141 2.14 0.46 -12.74
CA ALA A 141 2.41 0.90 -11.36
C ALA A 141 1.65 0.08 -10.31
N GLN A 142 0.40 -0.30 -10.61
CA GLN A 142 -0.42 -1.14 -9.72
C GLN A 142 0.20 -2.54 -9.55
N TYR A 143 0.64 -3.15 -10.66
CA TYR A 143 1.36 -4.43 -10.61
C TYR A 143 2.65 -4.31 -9.80
N LEU A 144 3.42 -3.24 -10.00
CA LEU A 144 4.67 -3.02 -9.27
C LEU A 144 4.44 -2.90 -7.76
N SER A 145 3.37 -2.23 -7.32
CA SER A 145 3.03 -2.20 -5.90
C SER A 145 2.84 -3.61 -5.34
N TYR A 146 2.04 -4.47 -5.99
CA TYR A 146 1.90 -5.87 -5.59
C TYR A 146 3.21 -6.65 -5.63
N TYR A 147 3.98 -6.48 -6.70
CA TYR A 147 5.25 -7.16 -6.88
C TYR A 147 6.24 -6.84 -5.75
N PHE A 148 6.37 -5.59 -5.39
CA PHE A 148 7.27 -5.18 -4.32
C PHE A 148 6.80 -5.65 -2.94
N ASN A 149 5.51 -5.63 -2.67
CA ASN A 149 4.97 -6.08 -1.39
C ASN A 149 5.04 -7.61 -1.19
N HIS A 150 4.98 -8.40 -2.26
CA HIS A 150 4.89 -9.86 -2.16
C HIS A 150 6.14 -10.60 -2.66
N ILE A 151 6.71 -10.20 -3.80
CA ILE A 151 7.81 -10.93 -4.46
C ILE A 151 9.17 -10.34 -4.10
N ALA A 152 9.38 -9.05 -4.36
CA ALA A 152 10.68 -8.42 -4.19
C ALA A 152 10.98 -7.96 -2.75
N LYS A 153 10.03 -8.08 -1.84
CA LYS A 153 10.11 -7.59 -0.46
C LYS A 153 11.41 -8.01 0.24
N ARG A 154 11.70 -9.31 0.25
CA ARG A 154 12.92 -9.86 0.87
C ARG A 154 14.21 -9.38 0.20
N GLN A 155 14.18 -9.17 -1.11
CA GLN A 155 15.32 -8.67 -1.85
C GLN A 155 15.62 -7.23 -1.50
N LEU A 156 14.61 -6.36 -1.48
CA LEU A 156 14.77 -4.93 -1.19
C LEU A 156 15.10 -4.68 0.28
N ALA A 157 14.56 -5.45 1.20
CA ALA A 157 14.87 -5.34 2.63
C ALA A 157 16.37 -5.49 2.93
N LYS A 158 17.16 -6.15 2.08
CA LYS A 158 18.61 -6.27 2.24
C LYS A 158 19.37 -4.96 2.05
N PHE A 159 18.77 -3.99 1.41
CA PHE A 159 19.35 -2.65 1.17
C PHE A 159 19.03 -1.67 2.29
N ALA A 160 18.10 -2.01 3.17
CA ALA A 160 17.75 -1.18 4.32
C ALA A 160 18.91 -1.12 5.32
N LYS A 161 19.13 0.05 5.91
CA LYS A 161 20.25 0.37 6.81
C LYS A 161 19.74 0.96 8.12
N GLY A 162 20.44 0.67 9.21
CA GLY A 162 20.14 1.18 10.55
C GLY A 162 19.83 0.07 11.53
N SER A 163 19.78 0.40 12.81
CA SER A 163 19.51 -0.55 13.91
C SER A 163 18.30 -0.16 14.72
N THR A 164 18.19 1.09 15.16
CA THR A 164 17.04 1.59 15.94
C THR A 164 15.99 2.20 15.03
N ILE A 165 16.43 2.99 14.05
CA ILE A 165 15.61 3.47 12.94
C ILE A 165 16.24 2.90 11.68
N ILE A 166 15.44 2.19 10.92
CA ILE A 166 15.85 1.53 9.68
C ILE A 166 15.43 2.42 8.53
N HIS A 167 16.35 2.72 7.64
CA HIS A 167 16.16 3.62 6.50
C HIS A 167 16.35 2.88 5.17
N LEU A 168 15.60 3.34 4.17
CA LEU A 168 15.75 2.93 2.77
C LEU A 168 15.52 4.16 1.90
N HIS A 169 16.51 4.49 1.07
CA HIS A 169 16.41 5.57 0.11
C HIS A 169 16.46 5.04 -1.32
N TYR A 170 15.95 5.83 -2.27
CA TYR A 170 15.99 5.45 -3.68
C TYR A 170 17.42 5.06 -4.15
N ALA A 171 18.44 5.82 -3.78
CA ALA A 171 19.84 5.55 -4.12
C ALA A 171 20.36 4.20 -3.63
N ASP A 172 19.75 3.62 -2.59
CA ASP A 172 20.13 2.30 -2.08
C ASP A 172 19.61 1.18 -2.99
N ILE A 173 18.50 1.41 -3.69
CA ILE A 173 17.80 0.38 -4.47
C ILE A 173 17.81 0.63 -5.99
N GLU A 174 18.19 1.79 -6.48
CA GLU A 174 18.10 2.15 -7.92
C GLU A 174 18.70 1.11 -8.87
N LYS A 175 19.81 0.46 -8.44
CA LYS A 175 20.54 -0.57 -9.19
C LYS A 175 20.06 -1.99 -8.90
N ALA A 176 19.07 -2.17 -8.04
CA ALA A 176 18.55 -3.49 -7.73
C ALA A 176 17.88 -4.09 -8.97
N LYS A 177 18.30 -5.32 -9.31
CA LYS A 177 17.76 -6.04 -10.46
C LYS A 177 16.43 -6.68 -10.10
N LEU A 178 15.46 -6.46 -10.95
CA LEU A 178 14.11 -7.01 -10.87
C LEU A 178 13.92 -8.01 -12.01
N LEU A 179 13.08 -9.01 -11.78
CA LEU A 179 12.62 -9.92 -12.82
C LEU A 179 11.12 -9.67 -13.00
N LEU A 180 10.76 -9.01 -14.08
CA LEU A 180 9.38 -8.57 -14.33
C LEU A 180 8.79 -9.27 -15.55
N PRO A 181 7.52 -9.68 -15.53
CA PRO A 181 6.82 -10.17 -16.70
C PRO A 181 6.58 -9.05 -17.73
N SER A 182 6.10 -9.42 -18.91
CA SER A 182 5.72 -8.44 -19.94
C SER A 182 4.66 -7.47 -19.42
N LEU A 183 4.57 -6.27 -20.01
CA LEU A 183 3.55 -5.28 -19.62
C LEU A 183 2.13 -5.83 -19.77
N GLU A 184 1.88 -6.67 -20.77
CA GLU A 184 0.58 -7.32 -20.95
C GLU A 184 0.21 -8.20 -19.75
N GLU A 185 1.16 -9.02 -19.27
CA GLU A 185 0.98 -9.86 -18.09
C GLU A 185 0.85 -9.02 -16.81
N GLN A 186 1.61 -7.93 -16.68
CA GLN A 186 1.47 -6.98 -15.58
C GLN A 186 0.04 -6.40 -15.55
N ASN A 187 -0.48 -5.94 -16.69
CA ASN A 187 -1.83 -5.37 -16.80
C ASN A 187 -2.92 -6.40 -16.46
N ARG A 188 -2.76 -7.64 -16.96
CA ARG A 188 -3.70 -8.72 -16.70
C ARG A 188 -3.76 -9.07 -15.20
N MET A 189 -2.60 -9.17 -14.57
CA MET A 189 -2.49 -9.50 -13.15
C MET A 189 -2.95 -8.36 -12.25
N ALA A 190 -2.57 -7.12 -12.55
CA ALA A 190 -3.04 -5.95 -11.80
C ALA A 190 -4.57 -5.89 -11.77
N LYS A 191 -5.25 -6.09 -12.91
CA LYS A 191 -6.71 -6.10 -13.00
C LYS A 191 -7.34 -7.22 -12.15
N CYS A 192 -6.75 -8.42 -12.17
CA CYS A 192 -7.21 -9.54 -11.37
C CYS A 192 -7.10 -9.25 -9.87
N LEU A 193 -5.94 -8.75 -9.43
CA LEU A 193 -5.67 -8.45 -8.02
C LEU A 193 -6.50 -7.27 -7.50
N MET A 194 -6.71 -6.23 -8.30
CA MET A 194 -7.61 -5.13 -7.95
C MET A 194 -9.05 -5.61 -7.70
N SER A 195 -9.53 -6.58 -8.51
CA SER A 195 -10.86 -7.17 -8.29
C SER A 195 -10.93 -7.94 -6.96
N LEU A 196 -9.84 -8.58 -6.57
CA LEU A 196 -9.73 -9.28 -5.30
C LEU A 196 -9.62 -8.31 -4.13
N ASP A 197 -8.89 -7.19 -4.28
CA ASP A 197 -8.85 -6.13 -3.27
C ASP A 197 -10.24 -5.53 -3.04
N THR A 198 -10.97 -5.21 -4.11
CA THR A 198 -12.36 -4.75 -3.99
C THR A 198 -13.23 -5.75 -3.21
N LYS A 199 -13.02 -7.06 -3.42
CA LYS A 199 -13.74 -8.08 -2.66
C LYS A 199 -13.35 -8.08 -1.18
N ILE A 200 -12.06 -7.94 -0.88
CA ILE A 200 -11.56 -7.84 0.50
C ILE A 200 -12.15 -6.62 1.20
N ASP A 201 -12.14 -5.46 0.54
CA ASP A 201 -12.67 -4.21 1.08
C ASP A 201 -14.17 -4.33 1.42
N LEU A 202 -14.97 -4.95 0.55
CA LEU A 202 -16.38 -5.23 0.81
C LEU A 202 -16.60 -6.16 2.00
N GLU A 203 -15.74 -7.16 2.19
CA GLU A 203 -15.81 -8.05 3.34
C GLU A 203 -15.37 -7.35 4.64
N ASP A 204 -14.40 -6.45 4.58
CA ASP A 204 -13.98 -5.60 5.72
C ASP A 204 -15.11 -4.61 6.09
N GLU A 205 -15.79 -3.98 5.11
CA GLU A 205 -16.97 -3.14 5.36
C GLU A 205 -18.09 -3.93 6.04
N TYR A 206 -18.36 -5.15 5.56
CA TYR A 206 -19.37 -6.01 6.17
C TYR A 206 -19.01 -6.39 7.60
N LEU A 207 -17.75 -6.67 7.89
CA LEU A 207 -17.26 -6.92 9.24
C LEU A 207 -17.50 -5.71 10.16
N ASN A 208 -17.25 -4.50 9.66
CA ASN A 208 -17.52 -3.27 10.41
C ASN A 208 -19.01 -3.10 10.74
N ILE A 209 -19.90 -3.40 9.80
CA ILE A 209 -21.35 -3.39 10.03
C ILE A 209 -21.74 -4.39 11.15
N LEU A 210 -21.19 -5.61 11.13
CA LEU A 210 -21.45 -6.62 12.16
C LEU A 210 -20.98 -6.14 13.55
N ASN A 211 -19.81 -5.50 13.64
CA ASN A 211 -19.28 -4.94 14.88
C ASN A 211 -20.14 -3.78 15.40
N CYS A 212 -20.59 -2.89 14.52
CA CYS A 212 -21.52 -1.81 14.88
C CYS A 212 -22.83 -2.38 15.41
N GLN A 213 -23.38 -3.39 14.76
CA GLN A 213 -24.59 -4.08 15.19
C GLN A 213 -24.43 -4.71 16.58
N LYS A 214 -23.29 -5.39 16.83
CA LYS A 214 -22.96 -5.95 18.15
C LYS A 214 -22.90 -4.88 19.22
N THR A 215 -22.21 -3.78 18.95
CA THR A 215 -22.09 -2.65 19.88
C THR A 215 -23.46 -2.02 20.21
N TYR A 216 -24.31 -1.86 19.18
CA TYR A 216 -25.67 -1.36 19.39
C TYR A 216 -26.50 -2.29 20.29
N LEU A 217 -26.50 -3.59 20.02
CA LEU A 217 -27.24 -4.56 20.82
C LEU A 217 -26.75 -4.62 22.29
N LEU A 218 -25.43 -4.55 22.51
CA LEU A 218 -24.87 -4.49 23.86
C LEU A 218 -25.38 -3.25 24.60
N ARG A 219 -25.41 -2.10 23.98
CA ARG A 219 -25.94 -0.87 24.59
C ARG A 219 -27.42 -0.99 24.96
N GLN A 220 -28.24 -1.69 24.15
CA GLN A 220 -29.65 -1.90 24.44
C GLN A 220 -29.91 -2.89 25.58
N MET A 221 -28.96 -3.78 25.88
CA MET A 221 -29.10 -4.79 26.94
C MET A 221 -28.68 -4.29 28.32
N PHE A 222 -27.92 -3.21 28.39
CA PHE A 222 -27.35 -2.69 29.62
C PHE A 222 -27.85 -1.26 29.97
N ILE A 223 -28.95 -0.82 29.34
CA ILE A 223 -29.78 0.31 29.74
C ILE A 223 -30.99 -0.26 30.49
#